data_2bb77f0356207f12d125be43665bcf94
#
_entry.id   2bb77f0356207f12d125be43665bcf94
#
_cell.length_a   1.000
_cell.length_b   1.000
_cell.length_c   1.000
_cell.angle_alpha   90.00
_cell.angle_beta   90.00
_cell.angle_gamma   90.00
#
_symmetry.space_group_name_H-M   'P 1'
#
loop_
_entity.id
_entity.type
_entity.pdbx_description
1 polymer ?
#
loop_
_entity_poly.entity_id
_entity_poly.type
_entity_poly.pdbx_seq_one_letter_code
_entity_poly.pdbx_strand_id
1 'polypeptide(L)'
;LQSMLRQNGVDAVALGPGPHMAYIADVHPHADERPCLLIATPAGAAILMPELNADEMRRQTDLPFFTWSDATGPQTALAALIQSLGIEKGTKLVQVDETMRADFALLVIEALGQPKTAFAAESVGRMRLSKDEAEKAEILRNAEIDDRAMEAAFAAIRPGVTEREIADAARAVFEEAGATPLFTIVGAGGNGAFPHYATGDQPVAV
;
A
#
# COMPACT_ATOMS: atom_id res chain seq x y z
N LEU A 1 7.63 1.43 -15.05
CA LEU A 1 6.78 2.61 -14.88
C LEU A 1 7.14 3.72 -15.86
N GLN A 2 8.38 4.21 -15.88
CA GLN A 2 8.81 5.36 -16.70
C GLN A 2 8.44 5.24 -18.18
N SER A 3 8.62 4.05 -18.79
CA SER A 3 8.23 3.80 -20.18
C SER A 3 6.72 3.94 -20.39
N MET A 4 5.93 3.46 -19.44
CA MET A 4 4.46 3.55 -19.50
C MET A 4 3.99 5.00 -19.35
N LEU A 5 4.57 5.78 -18.43
CA LEU A 5 4.27 7.21 -18.29
C LEU A 5 4.57 7.95 -19.59
N ARG A 6 5.71 7.66 -20.23
CA ARG A 6 6.14 8.27 -21.49
C ARG A 6 5.17 7.94 -22.65
N GLN A 7 4.77 6.67 -22.76
CA GLN A 7 3.85 6.21 -23.80
C GLN A 7 2.45 6.82 -23.67
N ASN A 8 2.00 7.02 -22.43
CA ASN A 8 0.66 7.54 -22.12
C ASN A 8 0.61 9.07 -22.00
N GLY A 9 1.73 9.77 -22.21
CA GLY A 9 1.79 11.23 -22.08
C GLY A 9 1.51 11.72 -20.67
N VAL A 10 1.86 10.93 -19.65
CA VAL A 10 1.73 11.28 -18.24
C VAL A 10 3.02 11.95 -17.78
N ASP A 11 2.92 13.18 -17.30
CA ASP A 11 4.08 13.96 -16.88
C ASP A 11 4.64 13.52 -15.52
N ALA A 12 3.73 13.16 -14.60
CA ALA A 12 4.11 12.64 -13.30
C ALA A 12 3.04 11.72 -12.71
N VAL A 13 3.45 10.83 -11.82
CA VAL A 13 2.57 10.10 -10.91
C VAL A 13 3.00 10.33 -9.48
N ALA A 14 2.05 10.63 -8.60
CA ALA A 14 2.27 10.78 -7.17
C ALA A 14 1.58 9.64 -6.42
N LEU A 15 2.36 8.92 -5.61
CA LEU A 15 1.92 7.77 -4.81
C LEU A 15 2.07 8.08 -3.33
N GLY A 16 1.04 7.77 -2.55
CA GLY A 16 1.09 7.81 -1.10
C GLY A 16 1.56 6.49 -0.48
N PRO A 17 1.71 6.43 0.86
CA PRO A 17 1.92 5.18 1.57
C PRO A 17 0.84 4.17 1.24
N GLY A 18 1.25 3.03 0.68
CA GLY A 18 0.29 2.01 0.27
C GLY A 18 0.83 1.05 -0.79
N PRO A 19 -0.06 0.20 -1.32
CA PRO A 19 0.36 -0.88 -2.23
C PRO A 19 1.01 -0.42 -3.53
N HIS A 20 0.70 0.78 -4.02
CA HIS A 20 1.31 1.32 -5.22
C HIS A 20 2.76 1.76 -4.98
N MET A 21 3.01 2.44 -3.86
CA MET A 21 4.37 2.85 -3.47
C MET A 21 5.25 1.63 -3.19
N ALA A 22 4.73 0.66 -2.42
CA ALA A 22 5.42 -0.59 -2.15
C ALA A 22 5.81 -1.33 -3.44
N TYR A 23 4.89 -1.46 -4.37
CA TYR A 23 5.13 -2.15 -5.65
C TYR A 23 6.20 -1.47 -6.52
N ILE A 24 6.27 -0.14 -6.51
CA ILE A 24 7.19 0.62 -7.38
C ILE A 24 8.57 0.78 -6.77
N ALA A 25 8.66 0.95 -5.45
CA ALA A 25 9.90 1.37 -4.79
C ALA A 25 10.34 0.43 -3.65
N ASP A 26 9.57 -0.60 -3.35
CA ASP A 26 9.80 -1.52 -2.22
C ASP A 26 9.98 -0.77 -0.87
N VAL A 27 9.22 0.31 -0.69
CA VAL A 27 9.22 1.13 0.53
C VAL A 27 7.86 1.04 1.20
N HIS A 28 7.85 0.82 2.50
CA HIS A 28 6.65 0.58 3.30
C HIS A 28 6.51 1.60 4.44
N PRO A 29 6.37 2.91 4.15
CA PRO A 29 6.20 3.89 5.20
C PRO A 29 4.86 3.72 5.90
N HIS A 30 4.84 4.00 7.19
CA HIS A 30 3.58 4.05 7.94
C HIS A 30 2.69 5.18 7.40
N ALA A 31 1.41 4.87 7.19
CA ALA A 31 0.43 5.86 6.75
C ALA A 31 -0.09 6.64 7.96
N ASP A 32 0.23 7.92 8.02
CA ASP A 32 -0.25 8.86 9.03
C ASP A 32 -0.66 10.21 8.40
N GLU A 33 -0.79 11.26 9.18
CA GLU A 33 -1.15 12.61 8.71
C GLU A 33 0.02 13.39 8.10
N ARG A 34 1.25 12.87 8.18
CA ARG A 34 2.44 13.53 7.64
C ARG A 34 2.66 13.16 6.19
N PRO A 35 2.68 14.12 5.25
CA PRO A 35 2.91 13.82 3.84
C PRO A 35 4.19 13.03 3.60
N CYS A 36 4.00 11.80 3.12
CA CYS A 36 5.00 10.95 2.53
C CYS A 36 4.55 10.64 1.10
N LEU A 37 5.38 10.93 0.09
CA LEU A 37 5.01 10.82 -1.30
C LEU A 37 6.18 10.28 -2.13
N LEU A 38 5.91 9.32 -2.98
CA LEU A 38 6.78 8.98 -4.10
C LEU A 38 6.26 9.71 -5.34
N ILE A 39 7.07 10.57 -5.93
CA ILE A 39 6.75 11.21 -7.21
C ILE A 39 7.68 10.65 -8.28
N ALA A 40 7.10 10.09 -9.33
CA ALA A 40 7.83 9.57 -10.47
C ALA A 40 7.42 10.27 -11.77
N THR A 41 8.40 10.48 -12.66
CA THR A 41 8.25 11.05 -13.99
C THR A 41 8.81 10.08 -15.04
N PRO A 42 8.67 10.34 -16.33
CA PRO A 42 9.37 9.60 -17.37
C PRO A 42 10.90 9.59 -17.24
N ALA A 43 11.50 10.52 -16.49
CA ALA A 43 12.94 10.69 -16.36
C ALA A 43 13.54 10.18 -15.05
N GLY A 44 12.77 10.21 -13.94
CA GLY A 44 13.27 9.84 -12.62
C GLY A 44 12.16 9.73 -11.58
N ALA A 45 12.56 9.45 -10.34
CA ALA A 45 11.67 9.42 -9.19
C ALA A 45 12.38 9.93 -7.95
N ALA A 46 11.61 10.47 -6.99
CA ALA A 46 12.11 10.94 -5.71
C ALA A 46 11.03 10.83 -4.63
N ILE A 47 11.45 10.80 -3.37
CA ILE A 47 10.57 10.63 -2.22
C ILE A 47 10.56 11.92 -1.39
N LEU A 48 9.38 12.46 -1.14
CA LEU A 48 9.11 13.43 -0.08
C LEU A 48 8.81 12.68 1.21
N MET A 49 9.48 13.01 2.32
CA MET A 49 9.30 12.29 3.57
C MET A 49 9.59 13.16 4.80
N PRO A 50 8.87 12.96 5.93
CA PRO A 50 9.28 13.55 7.19
C PRO A 50 10.70 13.12 7.57
N GLU A 51 11.51 14.05 8.07
CA GLU A 51 12.88 13.80 8.54
C GLU A 51 12.95 12.62 9.53
N LEU A 52 11.94 12.55 10.40
CA LEU A 52 11.83 11.53 11.45
C LEU A 52 11.89 10.09 10.92
N ASN A 53 11.38 9.87 9.71
CA ASN A 53 11.23 8.53 9.10
C ASN A 53 12.27 8.26 8.01
N ALA A 54 13.00 9.29 7.57
CA ALA A 54 13.83 9.20 6.37
C ALA A 54 15.01 8.24 6.50
N ASP A 55 15.67 8.17 7.67
CA ASP A 55 16.87 7.34 7.85
C ASP A 55 16.57 5.85 7.80
N GLU A 56 15.40 5.43 8.24
CA GLU A 56 14.95 4.04 8.11
C GLU A 56 14.65 3.70 6.65
N MET A 57 13.94 4.57 5.96
CA MET A 57 13.53 4.33 4.58
C MET A 57 14.70 4.38 3.59
N ARG A 58 15.72 5.19 3.84
CA ARG A 58 16.97 5.21 3.05
C ARG A 58 17.71 3.87 3.03
N ARG A 59 17.43 2.96 3.95
CA ARG A 59 17.99 1.61 3.95
C ARG A 59 17.29 0.68 2.95
N GLN A 60 16.11 1.06 2.48
CA GLN A 60 15.26 0.24 1.63
C GLN A 60 15.37 0.62 0.16
N THR A 61 15.81 1.85 -0.17
CA THR A 61 15.87 2.34 -1.54
C THR A 61 16.95 3.38 -1.75
N ASP A 62 17.53 3.42 -2.96
CA ASP A 62 18.50 4.42 -3.39
C ASP A 62 17.86 5.69 -4.00
N LEU A 63 16.54 5.80 -3.98
CA LEU A 63 15.85 6.97 -4.50
C LEU A 63 16.23 8.23 -3.70
N PRO A 64 16.32 9.42 -4.35
CA PRO A 64 16.56 10.67 -3.65
C PRO A 64 15.44 11.00 -2.67
N PHE A 65 15.79 11.47 -1.46
CA PHE A 65 14.87 11.92 -0.44
C PHE A 65 14.90 13.44 -0.26
N PHE A 66 13.74 14.04 -0.28
CA PHE A 66 13.48 15.43 0.09
C PHE A 66 12.76 15.45 1.42
N THR A 67 13.48 15.79 2.47
CA THR A 67 12.96 15.72 3.83
C THR A 67 12.40 17.03 4.32
N TRP A 68 11.44 16.96 5.22
CA TRP A 68 10.79 18.11 5.86
C TRP A 68 10.53 17.84 7.34
N SER A 69 10.40 18.89 8.15
CA SER A 69 10.10 18.82 9.58
C SER A 69 8.74 19.45 9.90
N ASP A 70 8.16 19.09 11.03
CA ASP A 70 6.89 19.66 11.50
C ASP A 70 6.97 21.19 11.68
N ALA A 71 8.18 21.73 11.94
CA ALA A 71 8.40 23.17 12.09
C ALA A 71 8.31 23.94 10.75
N THR A 72 8.66 23.29 9.63
CA THR A 72 8.73 23.95 8.31
C THR A 72 7.62 23.52 7.36
N GLY A 73 7.00 22.40 7.61
CA GLY A 73 6.03 21.78 6.70
C GLY A 73 6.65 21.24 5.42
N PRO A 74 5.86 20.53 4.60
CA PRO A 74 6.35 19.82 3.42
C PRO A 74 6.54 20.68 2.17
N GLN A 75 6.01 21.90 2.12
CA GLN A 75 5.87 22.69 0.89
C GLN A 75 7.22 22.99 0.23
N THR A 76 8.22 23.43 1.03
CA THR A 76 9.55 23.76 0.50
C THR A 76 10.27 22.53 -0.03
N ALA A 77 10.21 21.42 0.69
CA ALA A 77 10.81 20.15 0.28
C ALA A 77 10.13 19.59 -0.98
N LEU A 78 8.78 19.70 -1.05
CA LEU A 78 8.03 19.29 -2.24
C LEU A 78 8.41 20.15 -3.47
N ALA A 79 8.54 21.46 -3.30
CA ALA A 79 8.98 22.33 -4.39
C ALA A 79 10.38 21.96 -4.90
N ALA A 80 11.32 21.69 -3.99
CA ALA A 80 12.66 21.21 -4.34
C ALA A 80 12.65 19.87 -5.06
N LEU A 81 11.79 18.93 -4.61
CA LEU A 81 11.59 17.63 -5.28
C LEU A 81 11.06 17.82 -6.70
N ILE A 82 10.01 18.62 -6.88
CA ILE A 82 9.41 18.92 -8.19
C ILE A 82 10.47 19.51 -9.13
N GLN A 83 11.27 20.47 -8.64
CA GLN A 83 12.36 21.06 -9.41
C GLN A 83 13.42 20.02 -9.80
N SER A 84 13.82 19.14 -8.89
CA SER A 84 14.83 18.11 -9.14
C SER A 84 14.42 17.11 -10.21
N LEU A 85 13.12 16.82 -10.32
CA LEU A 85 12.55 15.95 -11.34
C LEU A 85 12.28 16.67 -12.67
N GLY A 86 12.61 17.95 -12.78
CA GLY A 86 12.37 18.74 -13.99
C GLY A 86 10.89 18.92 -14.34
N ILE A 87 10.02 18.89 -13.35
CA ILE A 87 8.58 19.11 -13.57
C ILE A 87 8.36 20.62 -13.69
N GLU A 88 7.97 21.05 -14.87
CA GLU A 88 7.79 22.49 -15.16
C GLU A 88 6.37 22.98 -14.80
N LYS A 89 6.25 24.30 -14.62
CA LYS A 89 4.94 24.96 -14.58
C LYS A 89 4.23 24.77 -15.92
N GLY A 90 3.04 24.21 -15.88
CA GLY A 90 2.29 23.88 -17.10
C GLY A 90 2.26 22.39 -17.43
N THR A 91 2.73 21.54 -16.51
CA THR A 91 2.46 20.11 -16.48
C THR A 91 1.00 19.83 -16.84
N LYS A 92 0.79 18.93 -17.80
CA LYS A 92 -0.55 18.73 -18.41
C LYS A 92 -1.36 17.65 -17.71
N LEU A 93 -0.71 16.52 -17.41
CA LEU A 93 -1.37 15.35 -16.86
C LEU A 93 -0.56 14.75 -15.71
N VAL A 94 -1.18 14.72 -14.53
CA VAL A 94 -0.62 14.08 -13.33
C VAL A 94 -1.55 12.96 -12.88
N GLN A 95 -0.99 11.79 -12.61
CA GLN A 95 -1.73 10.72 -11.96
C GLN A 95 -1.51 10.78 -10.45
N VAL A 96 -2.57 10.54 -9.70
CA VAL A 96 -2.55 10.48 -8.23
C VAL A 96 -3.03 9.11 -7.76
N ASP A 97 -2.43 8.62 -6.71
CA ASP A 97 -2.84 7.37 -6.07
C ASP A 97 -4.26 7.53 -5.50
N GLU A 98 -5.18 6.73 -5.98
CA GLU A 98 -6.57 6.74 -5.53
C GLU A 98 -6.77 6.29 -4.07
N THR A 99 -5.74 5.70 -3.48
CA THR A 99 -5.75 5.22 -2.09
C THR A 99 -5.06 6.17 -1.11
N MET A 100 -4.34 7.19 -1.63
CA MET A 100 -3.69 8.15 -0.75
C MET A 100 -4.69 9.07 -0.05
N ARG A 101 -4.28 9.67 1.05
CA ARG A 101 -5.06 10.72 1.72
C ARG A 101 -5.36 11.88 0.76
N ALA A 102 -6.57 12.39 0.83
CA ALA A 102 -7.01 13.49 -0.02
C ALA A 102 -6.17 14.78 0.15
N ASP A 103 -5.72 15.06 1.37
CA ASP A 103 -4.85 16.21 1.66
C ASP A 103 -3.47 16.08 0.98
N PHE A 104 -2.93 14.88 0.85
CA PHE A 104 -1.68 14.64 0.11
C PHE A 104 -1.88 14.85 -1.39
N ALA A 105 -2.99 14.35 -1.94
CA ALA A 105 -3.33 14.57 -3.35
C ALA A 105 -3.48 16.07 -3.66
N LEU A 106 -4.22 16.81 -2.81
CA LEU A 106 -4.40 18.25 -2.95
C LEU A 106 -3.08 19.01 -2.84
N LEU A 107 -2.20 18.65 -1.90
CA LEU A 107 -0.86 19.23 -1.76
C LEU A 107 -0.07 19.14 -3.06
N VAL A 108 -0.06 17.97 -3.71
CA VAL A 108 0.64 17.75 -4.99
C VAL A 108 -0.01 18.54 -6.12
N ILE A 109 -1.34 18.47 -6.25
CA ILE A 109 -2.10 19.16 -7.31
C ILE A 109 -1.88 20.66 -7.23
N GLU A 110 -1.91 21.24 -6.04
CA GLU A 110 -1.66 22.66 -5.81
C GLU A 110 -0.21 23.05 -6.17
N ALA A 111 0.77 22.28 -5.68
CA ALA A 111 2.18 22.50 -5.96
C ALA A 111 2.52 22.46 -7.46
N LEU A 112 1.78 21.65 -8.25
CA LEU A 112 1.95 21.52 -9.69
C LEU A 112 1.09 22.49 -10.52
N GLY A 113 0.34 23.39 -9.88
CA GLY A 113 -0.45 24.42 -10.55
C GLY A 113 -1.76 23.91 -11.15
N GLN A 114 -2.39 22.95 -10.50
CA GLN A 114 -3.68 22.37 -10.84
C GLN A 114 -3.74 21.73 -12.26
N PRO A 115 -2.87 20.76 -12.56
CA PRO A 115 -2.87 20.05 -13.82
C PRO A 115 -4.17 19.22 -13.99
N LYS A 116 -4.41 18.71 -15.19
CA LYS A 116 -5.38 17.65 -15.37
C LYS A 116 -4.94 16.43 -14.54
N THR A 117 -5.88 15.82 -13.82
CA THR A 117 -5.60 14.65 -12.98
C THR A 117 -6.27 13.40 -13.51
N ALA A 118 -5.63 12.25 -13.27
CA ALA A 118 -6.15 10.90 -13.47
C ALA A 118 -5.70 10.02 -12.30
N PHE A 119 -6.16 8.78 -12.23
CA PHE A 119 -5.75 7.86 -11.18
C PHE A 119 -4.52 7.02 -11.57
N ALA A 120 -3.68 6.71 -10.59
CA ALA A 120 -2.51 5.84 -10.74
C ALA A 120 -2.89 4.41 -11.17
N ALA A 121 -4.14 4.00 -10.96
CA ALA A 121 -4.69 2.76 -11.50
C ALA A 121 -4.49 2.60 -13.02
N GLU A 122 -4.44 3.71 -13.78
CA GLU A 122 -4.24 3.68 -15.22
C GLU A 122 -2.78 3.34 -15.64
N SER A 123 -1.83 3.46 -14.73
CA SER A 123 -0.42 3.08 -14.95
C SER A 123 0.03 2.01 -13.95
N VAL A 124 0.28 2.37 -12.71
CA VAL A 124 0.75 1.43 -11.68
C VAL A 124 -0.24 0.30 -11.44
N GLY A 125 -1.53 0.61 -11.40
CA GLY A 125 -2.57 -0.42 -11.28
C GLY A 125 -2.52 -1.43 -12.42
N ARG A 126 -2.31 -0.98 -13.67
CA ARG A 126 -2.16 -1.88 -14.83
C ARG A 126 -0.91 -2.76 -14.74
N MET A 127 0.20 -2.25 -14.24
CA MET A 127 1.41 -3.07 -14.00
C MET A 127 1.12 -4.20 -13.02
N ARG A 128 0.37 -3.91 -11.95
CA ARG A 128 0.00 -4.89 -10.92
C ARG A 128 -1.04 -5.92 -11.37
N LEU A 129 -1.80 -5.67 -12.44
CA LEU A 129 -2.77 -6.64 -12.98
C LEU A 129 -2.08 -7.87 -13.58
N SER A 130 -0.95 -7.67 -14.25
CA SER A 130 -0.19 -8.74 -14.89
C SER A 130 0.96 -9.16 -13.98
N LYS A 131 0.88 -10.38 -13.44
CA LYS A 131 1.90 -10.92 -12.52
C LYS A 131 3.03 -11.53 -13.31
N ASP A 132 4.26 -11.27 -12.90
CA ASP A 132 5.42 -12.00 -13.40
C ASP A 132 5.59 -13.36 -12.73
N GLU A 133 6.62 -14.13 -13.09
CA GLU A 133 6.81 -15.48 -12.58
C GLU A 133 7.18 -15.49 -11.08
N ALA A 134 7.88 -14.48 -10.58
CA ALA A 134 8.23 -14.37 -9.16
C ALA A 134 6.98 -14.03 -8.32
N GLU A 135 6.17 -13.09 -8.79
CA GLU A 135 4.89 -12.73 -8.17
C GLU A 135 3.92 -13.91 -8.14
N LYS A 136 3.85 -14.70 -9.25
CA LYS A 136 3.03 -15.91 -9.27
C LYS A 136 3.51 -16.95 -8.28
N ALA A 137 4.82 -17.20 -8.19
CA ALA A 137 5.39 -18.13 -7.22
C ALA A 137 5.05 -17.73 -5.79
N GLU A 138 5.13 -16.45 -5.46
CA GLU A 138 4.77 -15.96 -4.13
C GLU A 138 3.28 -16.07 -3.83
N ILE A 139 2.41 -15.80 -4.81
CA ILE A 139 0.96 -16.02 -4.66
C ILE A 139 0.64 -17.48 -4.40
N LEU A 140 1.28 -18.41 -5.13
CA LEU A 140 1.08 -19.84 -4.93
C LEU A 140 1.56 -20.29 -3.54
N ARG A 141 2.74 -19.82 -3.11
CA ARG A 141 3.25 -20.09 -1.75
C ARG A 141 2.28 -19.62 -0.67
N ASN A 142 1.74 -18.42 -0.83
CA ASN A 142 0.77 -17.88 0.12
C ASN A 142 -0.55 -18.66 0.11
N ALA A 143 -1.03 -19.12 -1.06
CA ALA A 143 -2.20 -19.97 -1.17
C ALA A 143 -2.02 -21.32 -0.45
N GLU A 144 -0.84 -21.94 -0.52
CA GLU A 144 -0.52 -23.17 0.23
C GLU A 144 -0.53 -22.96 1.74
N ILE A 145 -0.10 -21.78 2.22
CA ILE A 145 -0.20 -21.41 3.64
C ILE A 145 -1.67 -21.25 4.04
N ASP A 146 -2.46 -20.59 3.19
CA ASP A 146 -3.88 -20.34 3.41
C ASP A 146 -4.67 -21.66 3.48
N ASP A 147 -4.42 -22.60 2.58
CA ASP A 147 -5.04 -23.93 2.61
C ASP A 147 -4.76 -24.66 3.94
N ARG A 148 -3.51 -24.66 4.40
CA ARG A 148 -3.15 -25.26 5.71
C ARG A 148 -3.81 -24.54 6.89
N ALA A 149 -3.92 -23.21 6.83
CA ALA A 149 -4.61 -22.42 7.86
C ALA A 149 -6.11 -22.77 7.92
N MET A 150 -6.75 -22.96 6.76
CA MET A 150 -8.12 -23.41 6.68
C MET A 150 -8.30 -24.83 7.23
N GLU A 151 -7.40 -25.76 6.92
CA GLU A 151 -7.41 -27.12 7.51
C GLU A 151 -7.29 -27.08 9.03
N ALA A 152 -6.41 -26.25 9.58
CA ALA A 152 -6.23 -26.08 11.02
C ALA A 152 -7.49 -25.48 11.66
N ALA A 153 -8.11 -24.48 11.02
CA ALA A 153 -9.36 -23.89 11.48
C ALA A 153 -10.49 -24.95 11.50
N PHE A 154 -10.66 -25.75 10.46
CA PHE A 154 -11.65 -26.84 10.40
C PHE A 154 -11.40 -27.89 11.47
N ALA A 155 -10.16 -28.29 11.69
CA ALA A 155 -9.79 -29.26 12.73
C ALA A 155 -10.08 -28.75 14.15
N ALA A 156 -10.08 -27.44 14.36
CA ALA A 156 -10.42 -26.82 15.65
C ALA A 156 -11.91 -26.81 15.95
N ILE A 157 -12.78 -26.98 14.94
CA ILE A 157 -14.25 -26.86 15.11
C ILE A 157 -14.76 -28.07 15.93
N ARG A 158 -15.32 -27.75 17.08
CA ARG A 158 -16.04 -28.69 17.97
C ARG A 158 -17.05 -27.94 18.84
N PRO A 159 -18.07 -28.61 19.38
CA PRO A 159 -19.01 -27.96 20.29
C PRO A 159 -18.32 -27.27 21.45
N GLY A 160 -18.69 -26.04 21.71
CA GLY A 160 -18.18 -25.22 22.80
C GLY A 160 -16.88 -24.46 22.50
N VAL A 161 -16.16 -24.75 21.39
CA VAL A 161 -15.04 -23.90 20.98
C VAL A 161 -15.54 -22.54 20.52
N THR A 162 -14.82 -21.49 20.84
CA THR A 162 -15.18 -20.13 20.43
C THR A 162 -14.68 -19.81 19.01
N GLU A 163 -15.33 -18.81 18.39
CA GLU A 163 -14.89 -18.26 17.10
C GLU A 163 -13.42 -17.81 17.15
N ARG A 164 -13.02 -17.20 18.28
CA ARG A 164 -11.64 -16.73 18.52
C ARG A 164 -10.64 -17.88 18.53
N GLU A 165 -10.94 -18.96 19.24
CA GLU A 165 -10.06 -20.13 19.28
C GLU A 165 -9.87 -20.77 17.89
N ILE A 166 -10.92 -20.76 17.05
CA ILE A 166 -10.81 -21.24 15.66
C ILE A 166 -9.95 -20.28 14.81
N ALA A 167 -10.15 -18.96 14.99
CA ALA A 167 -9.34 -17.96 14.30
C ALA A 167 -7.87 -18.03 14.72
N ASP A 168 -7.58 -18.28 16.00
CA ASP A 168 -6.23 -18.41 16.53
C ASP A 168 -5.53 -19.66 15.99
N ALA A 169 -6.26 -20.76 15.79
CA ALA A 169 -5.72 -21.95 15.13
C ALA A 169 -5.27 -21.65 13.69
N ALA A 170 -6.05 -20.88 12.94
CA ALA A 170 -5.64 -20.44 11.61
C ALA A 170 -4.42 -19.50 11.64
N ARG A 171 -4.42 -18.50 12.53
CA ARG A 171 -3.32 -17.53 12.66
C ARG A 171 -1.99 -18.19 12.99
N ALA A 172 -2.00 -19.21 13.87
CA ALA A 172 -0.79 -19.94 14.24
C ALA A 172 -0.06 -20.53 13.05
N VAL A 173 -0.80 -20.99 12.01
CA VAL A 173 -0.19 -21.54 10.78
C VAL A 173 0.53 -20.46 9.97
N PHE A 174 -0.02 -19.25 9.90
CA PHE A 174 0.64 -18.14 9.23
C PHE A 174 1.91 -17.72 9.99
N GLU A 175 1.84 -17.61 11.31
CA GLU A 175 2.97 -17.25 12.16
C GLU A 175 4.11 -18.28 12.03
N GLU A 176 3.80 -19.58 12.05
CA GLU A 176 4.76 -20.65 11.83
C GLU A 176 5.44 -20.59 10.46
N ALA A 177 4.69 -20.17 9.44
CA ALA A 177 5.20 -19.97 8.08
C ALA A 177 5.97 -18.65 7.89
N GLY A 178 6.08 -17.81 8.93
CA GLY A 178 6.68 -16.48 8.84
C GLY A 178 5.85 -15.48 8.03
N ALA A 179 4.53 -15.73 7.91
CA ALA A 179 3.59 -14.86 7.22
C ALA A 179 2.68 -14.13 8.22
N THR A 180 2.14 -13.00 7.84
CA THR A 180 1.22 -12.22 8.66
C THR A 180 -0.15 -12.17 7.99
N PRO A 181 -1.21 -12.74 8.60
CA PRO A 181 -2.55 -12.63 8.07
C PRO A 181 -3.05 -11.19 8.21
N LEU A 182 -3.63 -10.63 7.14
CA LEU A 182 -4.19 -9.27 7.19
C LEU A 182 -5.45 -9.21 8.06
N PHE A 183 -6.29 -10.23 7.98
CA PHE A 183 -7.48 -10.39 8.82
C PHE A 183 -7.87 -11.87 8.88
N THR A 184 -8.63 -12.22 9.91
CA THR A 184 -9.25 -13.55 10.07
C THR A 184 -10.68 -13.34 10.55
N ILE A 185 -11.64 -13.85 9.80
CA ILE A 185 -13.06 -13.72 10.13
C ILE A 185 -13.64 -15.13 10.35
N VAL A 186 -14.10 -15.36 11.58
CA VAL A 186 -14.82 -16.59 11.96
C VAL A 186 -16.15 -16.15 12.57
N GLY A 187 -17.25 -16.63 12.02
CA GLY A 187 -18.61 -16.37 12.52
C GLY A 187 -19.38 -17.66 12.71
N ALA A 188 -19.80 -17.98 13.93
CA ALA A 188 -20.59 -19.14 14.28
C ALA A 188 -22.10 -18.83 14.28
N GLY A 189 -22.91 -19.77 13.83
CA GLY A 189 -24.37 -19.62 13.79
C GLY A 189 -24.83 -18.37 13.03
N GLY A 190 -25.62 -17.52 13.67
CA GLY A 190 -26.12 -16.28 13.05
C GLY A 190 -25.03 -15.26 12.66
N ASN A 191 -23.85 -15.32 13.27
CA ASN A 191 -22.73 -14.42 12.98
C ASN A 191 -22.14 -14.68 11.58
N GLY A 192 -22.27 -15.90 11.05
CA GLY A 192 -21.84 -16.24 9.70
C GLY A 192 -22.61 -15.50 8.59
N ALA A 193 -23.70 -14.81 8.90
CA ALA A 193 -24.43 -13.98 7.93
C ALA A 193 -23.76 -12.61 7.66
N PHE A 194 -22.74 -12.22 8.42
CA PHE A 194 -22.10 -10.91 8.33
C PHE A 194 -20.73 -10.99 7.65
N PRO A 195 -20.56 -10.47 6.43
CA PRO A 195 -19.30 -10.60 5.65
C PRO A 195 -18.06 -9.99 6.32
N HIS A 196 -18.27 -8.97 7.18
CA HIS A 196 -17.19 -8.26 7.90
C HIS A 196 -17.39 -8.36 9.41
N TYR A 197 -17.79 -9.54 9.87
CA TYR A 197 -18.00 -9.80 11.29
C TYR A 197 -16.68 -9.68 12.07
N ALA A 198 -16.75 -9.01 13.21
CA ALA A 198 -15.63 -8.99 14.15
C ALA A 198 -15.66 -10.28 14.98
N THR A 199 -14.77 -11.22 14.67
CA THR A 199 -14.62 -12.51 15.38
C THR A 199 -14.58 -12.33 16.89
N GLY A 200 -15.49 -13.00 17.58
CA GLY A 200 -15.73 -12.86 19.01
C GLY A 200 -15.54 -14.16 19.80
N ASP A 201 -16.20 -14.21 20.94
CA ASP A 201 -16.14 -15.34 21.87
C ASP A 201 -17.44 -16.18 21.83
N GLN A 202 -18.22 -16.06 20.75
CA GLN A 202 -19.39 -16.88 20.52
C GLN A 202 -18.99 -18.36 20.39
N PRO A 203 -19.52 -19.27 21.23
CA PRO A 203 -19.20 -20.70 21.10
C PRO A 203 -19.96 -21.32 19.94
N VAL A 204 -19.34 -22.31 19.30
CA VAL A 204 -20.01 -23.18 18.33
C VAL A 204 -21.04 -24.04 19.05
N ALA A 205 -22.28 -23.97 18.61
CA ALA A 205 -23.36 -24.81 19.08
C ALA A 205 -23.35 -26.19 18.39
N VAL A 206 -24.04 -27.15 19.00
CA VAL A 206 -24.30 -28.49 18.40
C VAL A 206 -25.41 -28.36 17.37
#